data_c4f24569676831365d2d1347a32260ae
#
_entry.id   c4f24569676831365d2d1347a32260ae
#
_cell.length_a   1.000
_cell.length_b   1.000
_cell.length_c   1.000
_cell.angle_alpha   90.00
_cell.angle_beta   90.00
_cell.angle_gamma   90.00
#
_symmetry.space_group_name_H-M   'P 1'
#
loop_
_entity.id
_entity.type
_entity.pdbx_description
1 polymer ?
#
loop_
_entity_poly.entity_id
_entity_poly.type
_entity_poly.pdbx_seq_one_letter_code
_entity_poly.pdbx_strand_id
1 'polypeptide(L)'
;QYRELQKKVPRMSLMNLNAIRTDYANGTSDNKDCYLIFAGEYNEDCMYSRLIQKCKGCVDCAFIHLSELCYECIDVRECFKCLYSEQCQSSTDLIFCYNMRNSNNCIFCTNGRNISNAILNVKYTKEEYEQKKAEIFSSYESIEAAKLEFAELKRKTIVKYASATKCHNITGDYLHNCYDGVRIFDTTGTKNCSYVADAEESIDSMDCNNFYYKNELCYNMMGVLQSSKCKNGAFIFYSNEVEYSENCHNLTSAMGCNAIRKGQYMILNKEYTKELLK
;
A
#
# COMPACT_ATOMS: atom_id res chain seq x y z
N GLN A 1 14.56 -30.96 -8.88
CA GLN A 1 15.73 -30.19 -9.37
C GLN A 1 15.67 -28.75 -8.90
N TYR A 2 14.56 -28.02 -9.09
CA TYR A 2 14.44 -26.62 -8.66
C TYR A 2 14.62 -26.45 -7.14
N ARG A 3 13.98 -27.27 -6.30
CA ARG A 3 14.17 -27.24 -4.84
C ARG A 3 15.62 -27.50 -4.41
N GLU A 4 16.35 -28.33 -5.11
CA GLU A 4 17.78 -28.57 -4.83
C GLU A 4 18.64 -27.38 -5.26
N LEU A 5 18.28 -26.69 -6.32
CA LEU A 5 18.90 -25.43 -6.72
C LEU A 5 18.68 -24.34 -5.64
N GLN A 6 17.46 -24.19 -5.15
CA GLN A 6 17.12 -23.21 -4.11
C GLN A 6 17.94 -23.38 -2.82
N LYS A 7 18.29 -24.63 -2.45
CA LYS A 7 19.14 -24.90 -1.28
C LYS A 7 20.61 -24.50 -1.47
N LYS A 8 21.07 -24.44 -2.71
CA LYS A 8 22.47 -24.17 -3.06
C LYS A 8 22.74 -22.69 -3.35
N VAL A 9 21.73 -21.94 -3.65
CA VAL A 9 21.86 -20.52 -4.02
C VAL A 9 21.64 -19.64 -2.78
N PRO A 10 22.53 -18.70 -2.47
CA PRO A 10 22.32 -17.72 -1.40
C PRO A 10 21.04 -16.91 -1.63
N ARG A 11 20.32 -16.63 -0.57
CA ARG A 11 19.15 -15.76 -0.58
C ARG A 11 19.46 -14.42 0.05
N MET A 12 18.87 -13.36 -0.48
CA MET A 12 18.90 -12.06 0.18
C MET A 12 18.07 -12.10 1.46
N SER A 13 18.61 -11.56 2.54
CA SER A 13 17.88 -11.43 3.80
C SER A 13 16.84 -10.32 3.75
N LEU A 14 17.17 -9.21 3.12
CA LEU A 14 16.35 -8.01 3.00
C LEU A 14 16.44 -7.44 1.59
N MET A 15 15.35 -6.88 1.10
CA MET A 15 15.31 -6.10 -0.13
C MET A 15 15.10 -4.63 0.21
N ASN A 16 16.17 -3.86 0.18
CA ASN A 16 16.17 -2.43 0.47
C ASN A 16 17.12 -1.73 -0.50
N LEU A 17 16.58 -1.01 -1.48
CA LEU A 17 17.33 -0.38 -2.56
C LEU A 17 17.51 1.11 -2.32
N ASN A 18 18.69 1.65 -2.66
CA ASN A 18 19.00 3.09 -2.57
C ASN A 18 18.68 3.72 -1.20
N ALA A 19 18.79 2.94 -0.13
CA ALA A 19 18.44 3.38 1.21
C ALA A 19 19.58 4.21 1.84
N ILE A 20 19.21 5.29 2.50
CA ILE A 20 20.13 6.15 3.25
C ILE A 20 19.71 6.12 4.73
N ARG A 21 20.59 5.63 5.63
CA ARG A 21 20.30 5.53 7.07
C ARG A 21 18.91 4.93 7.36
N THR A 22 18.61 3.82 6.71
CA THR A 22 17.31 3.14 6.82
C THR A 22 17.52 1.71 7.28
N ASP A 23 17.15 1.43 8.52
CA ASP A 23 17.40 0.15 9.17
C ASP A 23 16.13 -0.71 9.28
N TYR A 24 16.31 -2.02 9.23
CA TYR A 24 15.24 -3.02 9.34
C TYR A 24 14.07 -2.80 8.35
N ALA A 25 14.38 -2.29 7.18
CA ALA A 25 13.40 -2.09 6.11
C ALA A 25 13.43 -3.25 5.11
N ASN A 26 12.27 -3.65 4.59
CA ASN A 26 12.19 -4.72 3.61
C ASN A 26 11.09 -4.48 2.56
N GLY A 27 11.38 -4.87 1.31
CA GLY A 27 10.52 -4.55 0.18
C GLY A 27 10.44 -3.04 -0.09
N THR A 28 11.56 -2.34 0.02
CA THR A 28 11.59 -0.88 0.01
C THR A 28 12.62 -0.33 -0.97
N SER A 29 12.40 0.92 -1.42
CA SER A 29 13.38 1.66 -2.23
C SER A 29 13.37 3.17 -1.95
N ASP A 30 14.52 3.80 -2.19
CA ASP A 30 14.68 5.26 -2.18
C ASP A 30 14.20 5.94 -0.87
N ASN A 31 14.41 5.29 0.25
CA ASN A 31 14.04 5.80 1.57
C ASN A 31 15.24 6.41 2.30
N LYS A 32 14.97 7.41 3.11
CA LYS A 32 15.98 8.13 3.89
C LYS A 32 15.53 8.31 5.33
N ASP A 33 16.45 8.04 6.28
CA ASP A 33 16.22 8.20 7.72
C ASP A 33 14.98 7.45 8.24
N CYS A 34 14.75 6.24 7.73
CA CYS A 34 13.58 5.43 8.08
C CYS A 34 13.96 4.22 8.94
N TYR A 35 13.01 3.74 9.74
CA TYR A 35 13.21 2.61 10.63
C TYR A 35 12.00 1.67 10.66
N LEU A 36 12.22 0.36 10.49
CA LEU A 36 11.15 -0.65 10.51
C LEU A 36 9.98 -0.32 9.57
N ILE A 37 10.30 -0.12 8.29
CA ILE A 37 9.28 0.10 7.26
C ILE A 37 9.23 -1.07 6.28
N PHE A 38 8.03 -1.39 5.81
CA PHE A 38 7.78 -2.51 4.91
C PHE A 38 6.94 -2.11 3.70
N ALA A 39 7.37 -2.52 2.50
CA ALA A 39 6.73 -2.15 1.24
C ALA A 39 6.54 -0.62 1.12
N GLY A 40 7.64 0.12 1.05
CA GLY A 40 7.62 1.58 1.03
C GLY A 40 8.65 2.20 0.09
N GLU A 41 8.27 3.29 -0.56
CA GLU A 41 9.12 3.98 -1.52
C GLU A 41 9.12 5.51 -1.31
N TYR A 42 10.30 6.13 -1.51
CA TYR A 42 10.47 7.58 -1.46
C TYR A 42 10.01 8.22 -0.14
N ASN A 43 10.30 7.59 0.99
CA ASN A 43 9.93 8.12 2.30
C ASN A 43 11.13 8.75 3.02
N GLU A 44 10.86 9.74 3.86
CA GLU A 44 11.84 10.40 4.72
C GLU A 44 11.33 10.48 6.17
N ASP A 45 12.19 10.18 7.15
CA ASP A 45 11.87 10.23 8.59
C ASP A 45 10.64 9.42 9.00
N CYS A 46 10.41 8.25 8.38
CA CYS A 46 9.25 7.40 8.66
C CYS A 46 9.64 6.16 9.47
N MET A 47 8.76 5.76 10.41
CA MET A 47 9.03 4.64 11.30
C MET A 47 7.81 3.74 11.49
N TYR A 48 8.05 2.44 11.77
CA TYR A 48 7.02 1.45 12.13
C TYR A 48 5.83 1.41 11.17
N SER A 49 6.09 1.56 9.87
CA SER A 49 5.02 1.78 8.89
C SER A 49 5.06 0.77 7.75
N ARG A 50 3.90 0.51 7.15
CA ARG A 50 3.75 -0.43 6.05
C ARG A 50 2.94 0.16 4.90
N LEU A 51 3.33 -0.17 3.65
CA LEU A 51 2.68 0.31 2.43
C LEU A 51 2.56 1.84 2.42
N ILE A 52 3.73 2.48 2.57
CA ILE A 52 3.84 3.94 2.61
C ILE A 52 4.63 4.44 1.40
N GLN A 53 4.16 5.49 0.77
CA GLN A 53 4.81 6.03 -0.42
C GLN A 53 4.82 7.56 -0.44
N LYS A 54 6.00 8.14 -0.66
CA LYS A 54 6.21 9.59 -0.70
C LYS A 54 5.71 10.30 0.56
N CYS A 55 6.04 9.73 1.71
CA CYS A 55 5.64 10.21 3.02
C CYS A 55 6.82 10.81 3.79
N LYS A 56 6.54 11.75 4.68
CA LYS A 56 7.56 12.36 5.53
C LYS A 56 7.09 12.51 6.98
N GLY A 57 7.96 12.10 7.92
CA GLY A 57 7.68 12.21 9.35
C GLY A 57 6.46 11.42 9.80
N CYS A 58 6.21 10.25 9.20
CA CYS A 58 5.05 9.42 9.52
C CYS A 58 5.45 8.24 10.40
N VAL A 59 4.66 7.95 11.44
CA VAL A 59 4.94 6.89 12.41
C VAL A 59 3.70 6.06 12.68
N ASP A 60 3.87 4.74 12.82
CA ASP A 60 2.79 3.77 13.07
C ASP A 60 1.65 3.84 12.04
N CYS A 61 1.99 4.00 10.77
CA CYS A 61 1.01 4.19 9.71
C CYS A 61 0.95 3.01 8.73
N ALA A 62 -0.22 2.81 8.12
CA ALA A 62 -0.40 1.82 7.08
C ALA A 62 -1.24 2.36 5.91
N PHE A 63 -0.88 1.97 4.67
CA PHE A 63 -1.58 2.40 3.45
C PHE A 63 -1.65 3.92 3.29
N ILE A 64 -0.52 4.61 3.44
CA ILE A 64 -0.50 6.07 3.30
C ILE A 64 0.34 6.53 2.12
N HIS A 65 -0.12 7.58 1.46
CA HIS A 65 0.50 8.10 0.25
C HIS A 65 0.51 9.63 0.24
N LEU A 66 1.63 10.25 -0.19
CA LEU A 66 1.77 11.70 -0.29
C LEU A 66 1.37 12.44 0.99
N SER A 67 1.77 11.92 2.16
CA SER A 67 1.31 12.46 3.44
C SER A 67 2.48 12.81 4.36
N GLU A 68 2.29 13.83 5.19
CA GLU A 68 3.32 14.30 6.09
C GLU A 68 2.82 14.45 7.53
N LEU A 69 3.70 14.15 8.51
CA LEU A 69 3.45 14.29 9.93
C LEU A 69 2.18 13.55 10.40
N CYS A 70 2.00 12.31 9.92
CA CYS A 70 0.89 11.46 10.33
C CYS A 70 1.32 10.46 11.41
N TYR A 71 0.43 10.22 12.37
CA TYR A 71 0.65 9.26 13.44
C TYR A 71 -0.57 8.37 13.67
N GLU A 72 -0.35 7.04 13.74
CA GLU A 72 -1.42 6.05 13.87
C GLU A 72 -2.56 6.23 12.84
N CYS A 73 -2.18 6.38 11.58
CA CYS A 73 -3.14 6.60 10.49
C CYS A 73 -3.22 5.40 9.55
N ILE A 74 -4.42 5.12 9.05
CA ILE A 74 -4.68 4.02 8.11
C ILE A 74 -5.47 4.53 6.91
N ASP A 75 -5.02 4.18 5.69
CA ASP A 75 -5.64 4.57 4.43
C ASP A 75 -5.80 6.10 4.30
N VAL A 76 -4.67 6.78 4.29
CA VAL A 76 -4.62 8.24 4.24
C VAL A 76 -3.82 8.70 3.04
N ARG A 77 -4.37 9.64 2.28
CA ARG A 77 -3.76 10.16 1.05
C ARG A 77 -3.77 11.68 1.01
N GLU A 78 -2.63 12.27 0.63
CA GLU A 78 -2.50 13.73 0.50
C GLU A 78 -2.90 14.49 1.76
N CYS A 79 -2.46 14.01 2.91
CA CYS A 79 -2.83 14.59 4.19
C CYS A 79 -1.62 15.16 4.93
N PHE A 80 -1.88 16.15 5.78
CA PHE A 80 -0.88 16.81 6.58
C PHE A 80 -1.33 16.94 8.04
N LYS A 81 -0.48 16.52 9.00
CA LYS A 81 -0.78 16.55 10.43
C LYS A 81 -2.07 15.81 10.81
N CYS A 82 -2.17 14.56 10.38
CA CYS A 82 -3.29 13.71 10.78
C CYS A 82 -2.87 12.74 11.87
N LEU A 83 -3.68 12.64 12.92
CA LEU A 83 -3.44 11.79 14.07
C LEU A 83 -4.63 10.86 14.30
N TYR A 84 -4.40 9.57 14.52
CA TYR A 84 -5.43 8.58 14.82
C TYR A 84 -6.60 8.60 13.83
N SER A 85 -6.30 8.76 12.54
CA SER A 85 -7.32 8.99 11.53
C SER A 85 -7.32 7.93 10.44
N GLU A 86 -8.50 7.57 9.96
CA GLU A 86 -8.70 6.49 8.99
C GLU A 86 -9.46 6.98 7.75
N GLN A 87 -9.10 6.47 6.57
CA GLN A 87 -9.77 6.73 5.29
C GLN A 87 -9.90 8.23 4.95
N CYS A 88 -8.85 9.00 5.20
CA CYS A 88 -8.85 10.43 4.96
C CYS A 88 -8.11 10.82 3.69
N GLN A 89 -8.60 11.82 2.97
CA GLN A 89 -8.01 12.29 1.73
C GLN A 89 -8.00 13.81 1.64
N SER A 90 -6.88 14.36 1.12
CA SER A 90 -6.70 15.79 0.83
C SER A 90 -7.09 16.68 2.03
N SER A 91 -6.65 16.31 3.22
CA SER A 91 -7.11 16.90 4.48
C SER A 91 -5.95 17.28 5.40
N THR A 92 -6.18 18.23 6.30
CA THR A 92 -5.14 18.79 7.16
C THR A 92 -5.63 18.95 8.60
N ASP A 93 -4.74 18.75 9.58
CA ASP A 93 -5.03 18.92 11.01
C ASP A 93 -6.28 18.12 11.45
N LEU A 94 -6.27 16.81 11.19
CA LEU A 94 -7.33 15.89 11.62
C LEU A 94 -6.87 15.13 12.86
N ILE A 95 -7.74 14.99 13.85
CA ILE A 95 -7.49 14.20 15.06
C ILE A 95 -8.68 13.29 15.34
N PHE A 96 -8.45 11.96 15.40
CA PHE A 96 -9.51 10.96 15.57
C PHE A 96 -10.64 11.11 14.56
N CYS A 97 -10.30 11.14 13.26
CA CYS A 97 -11.29 11.31 12.21
C CYS A 97 -11.45 10.06 11.34
N TYR A 98 -12.63 9.89 10.77
CA TYR A 98 -12.95 8.77 9.89
C TYR A 98 -13.62 9.23 8.59
N ASN A 99 -13.10 8.79 7.44
CA ASN A 99 -13.65 9.06 6.10
C ASN A 99 -13.88 10.55 5.81
N MET A 100 -12.83 11.35 6.01
CA MET A 100 -12.84 12.79 5.72
C MET A 100 -12.24 13.09 4.35
N ARG A 101 -12.77 14.08 3.65
CA ARG A 101 -12.20 14.58 2.38
C ARG A 101 -12.24 16.09 2.29
N ASN A 102 -11.15 16.68 1.78
CA ASN A 102 -11.00 18.13 1.62
C ASN A 102 -11.38 18.90 2.89
N SER A 103 -10.96 18.42 4.03
CA SER A 103 -11.37 18.94 5.34
C SER A 103 -10.17 19.37 6.16
N ASN A 104 -10.35 20.37 7.01
CA ASN A 104 -9.28 20.87 7.86
C ASN A 104 -9.77 21.24 9.26
N ASN A 105 -8.86 21.17 10.23
CA ASN A 105 -9.18 21.46 11.63
C ASN A 105 -10.42 20.67 12.10
N CYS A 106 -10.37 19.36 12.07
CA CYS A 106 -11.47 18.51 12.51
C CYS A 106 -11.02 17.55 13.60
N ILE A 107 -11.85 17.40 14.64
CA ILE A 107 -11.60 16.51 15.77
C ILE A 107 -12.83 15.62 15.99
N PHE A 108 -12.62 14.31 16.12
CA PHE A 108 -13.70 13.34 16.33
C PHE A 108 -14.83 13.42 15.27
N CYS A 109 -14.46 13.57 14.00
CA CYS A 109 -15.43 13.73 12.92
C CYS A 109 -15.51 12.50 12.01
N THR A 110 -16.67 12.25 11.43
CA THR A 110 -16.91 11.16 10.51
C THR A 110 -17.62 11.62 9.23
N ASN A 111 -17.29 11.00 8.08
CA ASN A 111 -17.93 11.23 6.79
C ASN A 111 -17.96 12.70 6.31
N GLY A 112 -17.02 13.51 6.77
CA GLY A 112 -16.94 14.93 6.42
C GLY A 112 -16.47 15.17 4.99
N ARG A 113 -17.07 16.15 4.32
CA ARG A 113 -16.70 16.63 2.98
C ARG A 113 -16.66 18.15 2.96
N ASN A 114 -15.50 18.73 2.63
CA ASN A 114 -15.30 20.17 2.59
C ASN A 114 -15.71 20.85 3.90
N ILE A 115 -15.30 20.30 5.04
CA ILE A 115 -15.63 20.86 6.37
C ILE A 115 -14.36 21.46 6.99
N SER A 116 -14.58 22.55 7.74
CA SER A 116 -13.53 23.21 8.50
C SER A 116 -14.01 23.52 9.90
N ASN A 117 -13.10 23.48 10.87
CA ASN A 117 -13.34 23.82 12.27
C ASN A 117 -14.53 23.06 12.85
N ALA A 118 -14.48 21.73 12.85
CA ALA A 118 -15.56 20.89 13.32
C ALA A 118 -15.11 19.94 14.45
N ILE A 119 -15.98 19.71 15.41
CA ILE A 119 -15.81 18.74 16.50
C ILE A 119 -17.09 17.90 16.58
N LEU A 120 -16.97 16.56 16.59
CA LEU A 120 -18.10 15.62 16.60
C LEU A 120 -19.15 15.94 15.51
N ASN A 121 -18.68 16.26 14.31
CA ASN A 121 -19.48 16.69 13.15
C ASN A 121 -20.25 18.03 13.30
N VAL A 122 -20.03 18.78 14.36
CA VAL A 122 -20.62 20.11 14.55
C VAL A 122 -19.58 21.16 14.13
N LYS A 123 -19.97 22.09 13.25
CA LYS A 123 -19.13 23.21 12.81
C LYS A 123 -19.14 24.35 13.83
N TYR A 124 -17.99 24.98 13.99
CA TYR A 124 -17.76 26.11 14.88
C TYR A 124 -17.08 27.25 14.13
N THR A 125 -17.11 28.45 14.70
CA THR A 125 -16.17 29.51 14.31
C THR A 125 -14.76 29.08 14.65
N LYS A 126 -13.77 29.76 14.11
CA LYS A 126 -12.37 29.43 14.40
C LYS A 126 -12.04 29.59 15.87
N GLU A 127 -12.54 30.64 16.47
CA GLU A 127 -12.34 30.98 17.88
C GLU A 127 -12.99 29.95 18.82
N GLU A 128 -14.24 29.58 18.55
CA GLU A 128 -14.93 28.53 19.30
C GLU A 128 -14.27 27.16 19.15
N TYR A 129 -13.80 26.86 17.95
CA TYR A 129 -13.08 25.60 17.69
C TYR A 129 -11.80 25.50 18.53
N GLU A 130 -10.98 26.54 18.54
CA GLU A 130 -9.74 26.55 19.32
C GLU A 130 -10.01 26.48 20.83
N GLN A 131 -11.05 27.16 21.31
CA GLN A 131 -11.47 27.08 22.71
C GLN A 131 -11.88 25.64 23.07
N LYS A 132 -12.78 25.03 22.29
CA LYS A 132 -13.26 23.67 22.54
C LYS A 132 -12.15 22.63 22.40
N LYS A 133 -11.26 22.82 21.44
CA LYS A 133 -10.07 21.99 21.29
C LYS A 133 -9.20 22.05 22.56
N ALA A 134 -8.95 23.24 23.10
CA ALA A 134 -8.20 23.40 24.32
C ALA A 134 -8.89 22.73 25.53
N GLU A 135 -10.21 22.81 25.61
CA GLU A 135 -11.00 22.14 26.63
C GLU A 135 -10.87 20.60 26.54
N ILE A 136 -11.01 20.01 25.34
CA ILE A 136 -10.88 18.57 25.10
C ILE A 136 -9.48 18.06 25.45
N PHE A 137 -8.45 18.79 25.09
CA PHE A 137 -7.06 18.39 25.33
C PHE A 137 -6.49 18.95 26.64
N SER A 138 -7.33 19.43 27.56
CA SER A 138 -6.91 19.99 28.85
C SER A 138 -6.48 18.90 29.86
N SER A 139 -7.04 17.71 29.76
CA SER A 139 -6.70 16.58 30.64
C SER A 139 -6.87 15.24 29.91
N TYR A 140 -6.29 14.18 30.48
CA TYR A 140 -6.46 12.81 29.99
C TYR A 140 -7.95 12.38 30.07
N GLU A 141 -8.61 12.72 31.15
CA GLU A 141 -10.03 12.37 31.37
C GLU A 141 -10.94 13.01 30.32
N SER A 142 -10.66 14.26 29.93
CA SER A 142 -11.41 14.96 28.88
C SER A 142 -11.24 14.28 27.50
N ILE A 143 -10.04 13.85 27.19
CA ILE A 143 -9.74 13.12 25.94
C ILE A 143 -10.47 11.78 25.93
N GLU A 144 -10.43 11.02 27.01
CA GLU A 144 -11.10 9.71 27.09
C GLU A 144 -12.63 9.85 27.00
N ALA A 145 -13.20 10.86 27.64
CA ALA A 145 -14.63 11.16 27.49
C ALA A 145 -15.00 11.46 26.03
N ALA A 146 -14.23 12.32 25.36
CA ALA A 146 -14.47 12.64 23.95
C ALA A 146 -14.25 11.43 23.01
N LYS A 147 -13.32 10.54 23.31
CA LYS A 147 -13.15 9.26 22.59
C LYS A 147 -14.38 8.36 22.71
N LEU A 148 -15.01 8.29 23.88
CA LEU A 148 -16.25 7.53 24.06
C LEU A 148 -17.39 8.09 23.21
N GLU A 149 -17.56 9.41 23.20
CA GLU A 149 -18.55 10.08 22.34
C GLU A 149 -18.27 9.82 20.84
N PHE A 150 -17.01 9.88 20.46
CA PHE A 150 -16.61 9.57 19.09
C PHE A 150 -16.88 8.10 18.72
N ALA A 151 -16.63 7.17 19.62
CA ALA A 151 -16.94 5.75 19.39
C ALA A 151 -18.45 5.53 19.14
N GLU A 152 -19.30 6.23 19.88
CA GLU A 152 -20.75 6.23 19.63
C GLU A 152 -21.13 6.85 18.28
N LEU A 153 -20.51 7.97 17.92
CA LEU A 153 -20.70 8.60 16.62
C LEU A 153 -20.23 7.68 15.49
N LYS A 154 -19.05 7.08 15.59
CA LYS A 154 -18.48 6.17 14.60
C LYS A 154 -19.37 4.93 14.41
N ARG A 155 -19.95 4.38 15.47
CA ARG A 155 -20.87 3.23 15.43
C ARG A 155 -22.18 3.54 14.69
N LYS A 156 -22.66 4.77 14.76
CA LYS A 156 -23.85 5.24 14.02
C LYS A 156 -23.55 5.74 12.62
N THR A 157 -22.28 5.85 12.27
CA THR A 157 -21.83 6.37 10.98
C THR A 157 -22.14 5.36 9.88
N ILE A 158 -22.66 5.83 8.76
CA ILE A 158 -22.86 4.99 7.57
C ILE A 158 -21.49 4.64 7.00
N VAL A 159 -21.17 3.35 7.01
CA VAL A 159 -19.96 2.80 6.41
C VAL A 159 -20.31 2.27 5.02
N LYS A 160 -19.50 2.60 4.03
CA LYS A 160 -19.66 2.05 2.68
C LYS A 160 -19.35 0.55 2.69
N TYR A 161 -20.09 -0.21 1.90
CA TYR A 161 -19.78 -1.62 1.69
C TYR A 161 -18.39 -1.83 1.07
N ALA A 162 -18.04 -0.99 0.11
CA ALA A 162 -16.74 -1.00 -0.56
C ALA A 162 -16.35 0.39 -1.07
N SER A 163 -15.06 0.68 -1.12
CA SER A 163 -14.49 1.87 -1.76
C SER A 163 -14.20 1.59 -3.23
N ALA A 164 -15.20 1.73 -4.09
CA ALA A 164 -15.12 1.41 -5.51
C ALA A 164 -15.25 2.65 -6.39
N THR A 165 -14.41 2.77 -7.42
CA THR A 165 -14.48 3.85 -8.41
C THR A 165 -14.45 3.26 -9.82
N LYS A 166 -15.50 3.52 -10.60
CA LYS A 166 -15.66 3.04 -12.00
C LYS A 166 -15.62 1.52 -12.17
N CYS A 167 -16.07 0.77 -11.19
CA CYS A 167 -16.07 -0.69 -11.22
C CYS A 167 -17.46 -1.27 -11.54
N HIS A 168 -17.48 -2.45 -12.14
CA HIS A 168 -18.69 -3.23 -12.43
C HIS A 168 -18.55 -4.66 -11.89
N ASN A 169 -19.63 -5.26 -11.42
CA ASN A 169 -19.70 -6.66 -10.96
C ASN A 169 -18.63 -7.06 -9.94
N ILE A 170 -18.41 -6.24 -8.91
CA ILE A 170 -17.34 -6.43 -7.96
C ILE A 170 -17.78 -7.03 -6.63
N THR A 171 -16.90 -7.86 -6.07
CA THR A 171 -16.82 -8.18 -4.65
C THR A 171 -15.41 -7.80 -4.17
N GLY A 172 -15.27 -7.11 -3.07
CA GLY A 172 -13.97 -6.64 -2.55
C GLY A 172 -13.95 -5.15 -2.21
N ASP A 173 -12.82 -4.63 -1.80
CA ASP A 173 -12.64 -3.25 -1.35
C ASP A 173 -11.44 -2.58 -2.01
N TYR A 174 -11.34 -1.26 -1.93
CA TYR A 174 -10.30 -0.39 -2.50
C TYR A 174 -10.08 -0.50 -4.01
N LEU A 175 -11.17 -0.63 -4.75
CA LEU A 175 -11.18 -0.87 -6.18
C LEU A 175 -11.17 0.42 -6.99
N HIS A 176 -10.25 0.58 -7.93
CA HIS A 176 -10.17 1.75 -8.81
C HIS A 176 -10.77 1.47 -10.20
N ASN A 177 -10.07 0.91 -11.15
CA ASN A 177 -10.55 0.69 -12.52
C ASN A 177 -10.85 -0.79 -12.81
N CYS A 178 -11.40 -1.49 -11.88
CA CYS A 178 -11.68 -2.94 -11.95
C CYS A 178 -12.77 -3.29 -12.98
N TYR A 179 -12.67 -4.45 -13.61
CA TYR A 179 -13.65 -4.95 -14.56
C TYR A 179 -14.41 -6.17 -14.02
N ASP A 180 -13.86 -7.36 -14.05
CA ASP A 180 -14.60 -8.58 -13.70
C ASP A 180 -14.17 -9.18 -12.34
N GLY A 181 -13.74 -8.35 -11.43
CA GLY A 181 -13.10 -8.64 -10.17
C GLY A 181 -13.59 -9.79 -9.33
N VAL A 182 -13.08 -10.21 -8.24
CA VAL A 182 -13.65 -11.15 -7.27
C VAL A 182 -13.28 -10.74 -5.84
N ARG A 183 -12.04 -10.87 -5.37
CA ARG A 183 -11.64 -10.46 -4.02
C ARG A 183 -10.44 -9.54 -4.08
N ILE A 184 -10.63 -8.39 -4.62
CA ILE A 184 -9.56 -7.43 -4.89
C ILE A 184 -9.36 -6.54 -3.66
N PHE A 185 -8.16 -6.09 -3.45
CA PHE A 185 -7.81 -5.14 -2.40
C PHE A 185 -7.03 -4.02 -3.05
N ASP A 186 -6.63 -3.03 -2.42
CA ASP A 186 -5.88 -1.83 -2.75
C ASP A 186 -5.28 -1.76 -4.20
N THR A 187 -6.12 -1.61 -5.21
CA THR A 187 -5.73 -1.72 -6.63
C THR A 187 -5.76 -0.40 -7.38
N THR A 188 -5.13 -0.35 -8.57
CA THR A 188 -5.15 0.80 -9.48
C THR A 188 -5.90 0.49 -10.78
N GLY A 189 -5.38 -0.27 -11.71
CA GLY A 189 -6.08 -0.62 -12.93
C GLY A 189 -6.06 -2.12 -13.14
N THR A 190 -7.17 -2.77 -13.11
CA THR A 190 -7.29 -4.22 -13.28
C THR A 190 -8.15 -4.55 -14.49
N LYS A 191 -8.28 -5.80 -14.86
CA LYS A 191 -9.10 -6.21 -16.00
C LYS A 191 -9.88 -7.47 -15.65
N ASN A 192 -9.40 -8.68 -15.89
CA ASN A 192 -10.11 -9.90 -15.57
C ASN A 192 -9.60 -10.54 -14.27
N CYS A 193 -9.71 -9.86 -13.20
CA CYS A 193 -9.12 -10.15 -11.89
C CYS A 193 -9.50 -11.51 -11.29
N SER A 194 -9.06 -11.82 -10.10
CA SER A 194 -9.56 -12.91 -9.24
C SER A 194 -9.24 -12.62 -7.76
N TYR A 195 -8.22 -13.23 -7.17
CA TYR A 195 -7.93 -13.06 -5.74
C TYR A 195 -6.88 -11.98 -5.44
N VAL A 196 -6.64 -11.08 -6.33
CA VAL A 196 -5.63 -10.02 -6.31
C VAL A 196 -5.42 -9.42 -4.91
N ALA A 197 -4.33 -8.81 -4.57
CA ALA A 197 -4.09 -8.16 -3.29
C ALA A 197 -3.70 -6.68 -3.48
N ASP A 198 -2.43 -6.35 -3.45
CA ASP A 198 -2.00 -4.95 -3.46
C ASP A 198 -1.62 -4.47 -4.89
N ALA A 199 -2.29 -4.80 -5.93
CA ALA A 199 -1.92 -4.60 -7.33
C ALA A 199 -1.74 -3.14 -7.79
N GLU A 200 -1.26 -2.92 -9.00
CA GLU A 200 -1.33 -1.66 -9.74
C GLU A 200 -1.95 -1.85 -11.13
N GLU A 201 -1.24 -1.70 -12.25
CA GLU A 201 -1.84 -1.78 -13.58
C GLU A 201 -1.88 -3.23 -14.10
N SER A 202 -2.70 -4.10 -13.52
CA SER A 202 -2.84 -5.51 -13.92
C SER A 202 -3.73 -5.65 -15.16
N ILE A 203 -3.64 -6.75 -15.91
CA ILE A 203 -4.53 -7.04 -17.05
C ILE A 203 -5.26 -8.37 -16.83
N ASP A 204 -4.86 -9.48 -17.38
CA ASP A 204 -5.56 -10.76 -17.23
C ASP A 204 -5.11 -11.50 -15.97
N SER A 205 -5.40 -10.98 -14.81
CA SER A 205 -4.92 -11.37 -13.48
C SER A 205 -5.36 -12.78 -13.03
N MET A 206 -4.97 -13.25 -11.87
CA MET A 206 -5.47 -14.48 -11.24
C MET A 206 -5.23 -14.45 -9.71
N ASP A 207 -4.54 -15.43 -9.12
CA ASP A 207 -4.40 -15.56 -7.68
C ASP A 207 -3.42 -14.58 -7.01
N CYS A 208 -2.80 -13.77 -7.69
CA CYS A 208 -1.76 -12.79 -7.45
C CYS A 208 -1.59 -12.31 -5.98
N ASN A 209 -0.61 -11.54 -5.66
CA ASN A 209 -0.41 -10.94 -4.35
C ASN A 209 0.16 -9.52 -4.57
N ASN A 210 1.30 -9.18 -4.07
CA ASN A 210 1.85 -7.84 -4.30
C ASN A 210 2.37 -7.73 -5.73
N PHE A 211 1.70 -7.00 -6.57
CA PHE A 211 2.30 -6.64 -7.84
C PHE A 211 2.58 -5.17 -7.90
N TYR A 212 3.44 -4.56 -8.39
CA TYR A 212 3.61 -3.15 -8.62
C TYR A 212 3.92 -2.91 -10.10
N TYR A 213 3.43 -1.81 -10.64
CA TYR A 213 3.61 -1.34 -12.02
C TYR A 213 2.85 -2.14 -13.10
N LYS A 214 3.34 -2.17 -14.33
CA LYS A 214 2.62 -2.60 -15.51
C LYS A 214 2.69 -4.12 -15.71
N ASN A 215 1.79 -4.83 -15.12
CA ASN A 215 1.64 -6.27 -15.34
C ASN A 215 0.86 -6.53 -16.63
N GLU A 216 0.79 -7.74 -17.12
CA GLU A 216 0.02 -8.11 -18.30
C GLU A 216 -0.72 -9.44 -18.10
N LEU A 217 -0.26 -10.53 -18.65
CA LEU A 217 -0.92 -11.84 -18.51
C LEU A 217 -0.41 -12.56 -17.25
N CYS A 218 -0.91 -12.20 -16.10
CA CYS A 218 -0.50 -12.75 -14.82
C CYS A 218 -0.98 -14.20 -14.63
N TYR A 219 -0.74 -14.82 -13.57
CA TYR A 219 -1.33 -16.08 -13.12
C TYR A 219 -1.09 -16.17 -11.61
N ASN A 220 -0.47 -17.18 -11.08
CA ASN A 220 -0.26 -17.40 -9.67
C ASN A 220 1.04 -16.70 -9.21
N MET A 221 1.01 -15.45 -8.87
CA MET A 221 2.17 -14.56 -8.66
C MET A 221 2.32 -14.14 -7.21
N MET A 222 3.51 -13.81 -6.78
CA MET A 222 3.82 -13.16 -5.51
C MET A 222 4.99 -12.19 -5.69
N GLY A 223 4.76 -10.90 -5.49
CA GLY A 223 5.76 -9.85 -5.54
C GLY A 223 6.45 -9.68 -6.90
N VAL A 224 5.85 -8.95 -7.83
CA VAL A 224 6.36 -8.78 -9.19
C VAL A 224 6.37 -7.31 -9.59
N LEU A 225 7.46 -6.82 -10.13
CA LEU A 225 7.61 -5.50 -10.70
C LEU A 225 7.78 -5.57 -12.23
N GLN A 226 6.99 -4.83 -12.98
CA GLN A 226 7.03 -4.67 -14.44
C GLN A 226 7.10 -5.97 -15.24
N SER A 227 6.14 -6.83 -15.09
CA SER A 227 6.10 -8.10 -15.82
C SER A 227 5.27 -8.04 -17.08
N SER A 228 5.58 -8.91 -18.04
CA SER A 228 4.75 -9.23 -19.19
C SER A 228 4.64 -10.76 -19.27
N LYS A 229 3.51 -11.30 -19.70
CA LYS A 229 3.25 -12.73 -19.89
C LYS A 229 3.70 -13.62 -18.75
N CYS A 230 3.47 -13.19 -17.53
CA CYS A 230 3.88 -13.90 -16.32
C CYS A 230 3.21 -15.25 -16.22
N LYS A 231 3.80 -16.16 -15.49
CA LYS A 231 3.20 -17.38 -14.96
C LYS A 231 3.80 -17.60 -13.59
N ASN A 232 3.23 -18.39 -12.78
CA ASN A 232 3.67 -18.96 -11.51
C ASN A 232 5.07 -18.52 -11.01
N GLY A 233 5.26 -17.27 -10.62
CA GLY A 233 6.55 -16.72 -10.21
C GLY A 233 6.53 -16.17 -8.78
N ALA A 234 7.69 -16.04 -8.16
CA ALA A 234 7.89 -15.41 -6.87
C ALA A 234 9.03 -14.37 -6.96
N PHE A 235 8.83 -13.14 -6.51
CA PHE A 235 9.83 -12.06 -6.49
C PHE A 235 10.58 -11.85 -7.82
N ILE A 236 9.87 -11.61 -8.92
CA ILE A 236 10.42 -11.42 -10.26
C ILE A 236 10.41 -9.94 -10.62
N PHE A 237 11.57 -9.37 -10.90
CA PHE A 237 11.75 -7.94 -11.18
C PHE A 237 12.15 -7.72 -12.65
N TYR A 238 11.50 -6.79 -13.35
CA TYR A 238 11.85 -6.33 -14.70
C TYR A 238 12.11 -7.48 -15.71
N SER A 239 11.32 -8.54 -15.64
CA SER A 239 11.55 -9.77 -16.40
C SER A 239 10.38 -10.07 -17.34
N ASN A 240 10.64 -10.81 -18.41
CA ASN A 240 9.65 -11.19 -19.40
C ASN A 240 9.70 -12.69 -19.69
N GLU A 241 8.53 -13.34 -19.81
CA GLU A 241 8.42 -14.78 -20.06
C GLU A 241 9.24 -15.64 -19.07
N VAL A 242 9.04 -15.41 -17.77
CA VAL A 242 9.76 -16.13 -16.71
C VAL A 242 8.80 -16.99 -15.91
N GLU A 243 9.06 -18.28 -15.88
CA GLU A 243 8.22 -19.27 -15.21
C GLU A 243 8.94 -19.92 -14.01
N TYR A 244 8.21 -20.17 -12.91
CA TYR A 244 8.71 -20.92 -11.73
C TYR A 244 10.06 -20.43 -11.18
N SER A 245 10.32 -19.12 -11.20
CA SER A 245 11.61 -18.56 -10.81
C SER A 245 11.48 -17.63 -9.60
N GLU A 246 12.52 -17.52 -8.78
CA GLU A 246 12.53 -16.76 -7.53
C GLU A 246 13.74 -15.82 -7.46
N ASN A 247 13.55 -14.61 -6.91
CA ASN A 247 14.62 -13.61 -6.74
C ASN A 247 15.41 -13.28 -8.03
N CYS A 248 14.71 -13.17 -9.13
CA CYS A 248 15.31 -12.92 -10.43
C CYS A 248 15.09 -11.48 -10.89
N HIS A 249 16.09 -10.92 -11.59
CA HIS A 249 16.05 -9.58 -12.15
C HIS A 249 16.46 -9.61 -13.62
N ASN A 250 15.77 -8.86 -14.48
CA ASN A 250 16.12 -8.70 -15.90
C ASN A 250 16.32 -10.03 -16.65
N LEU A 251 15.42 -10.99 -16.43
CA LEU A 251 15.41 -12.24 -17.16
C LEU A 251 14.44 -12.20 -18.32
N THR A 252 14.78 -12.89 -19.40
CA THR A 252 13.89 -13.13 -20.53
C THR A 252 13.89 -14.59 -20.93
N SER A 253 12.69 -15.17 -21.11
CA SER A 253 12.50 -16.57 -21.49
C SER A 253 13.28 -17.53 -20.59
N ALA A 254 12.89 -17.61 -19.31
CA ALA A 254 13.59 -18.39 -18.31
C ALA A 254 12.62 -19.25 -17.48
N MET A 255 13.08 -20.41 -17.03
CA MET A 255 12.30 -21.33 -16.20
C MET A 255 13.12 -21.94 -15.06
N GLY A 256 12.54 -21.97 -13.86
CA GLY A 256 13.15 -22.60 -12.69
C GLY A 256 14.46 -21.95 -12.26
N CYS A 257 14.63 -20.66 -12.46
CA CYS A 257 15.82 -19.91 -12.07
C CYS A 257 15.71 -19.33 -10.66
N ASN A 258 16.84 -19.16 -9.98
CA ASN A 258 16.90 -18.60 -8.65
C ASN A 258 18.10 -17.65 -8.49
N ALA A 259 17.85 -16.45 -7.97
CA ALA A 259 18.85 -15.43 -7.69
C ALA A 259 19.73 -15.02 -8.90
N ILE A 260 19.14 -14.86 -10.06
CA ILE A 260 19.81 -14.40 -11.28
C ILE A 260 19.51 -12.92 -11.52
N ARG A 261 20.53 -12.10 -11.73
CA ARG A 261 20.38 -10.66 -11.98
C ARG A 261 20.17 -10.27 -13.44
N LYS A 262 20.62 -11.08 -14.37
CA LYS A 262 20.47 -10.85 -15.82
C LYS A 262 20.72 -12.15 -16.59
N GLY A 263 19.88 -12.44 -17.56
CA GLY A 263 20.06 -13.61 -18.43
C GLY A 263 18.93 -13.78 -19.45
N GLN A 264 19.20 -14.59 -20.45
CA GLN A 264 18.23 -14.99 -21.47
C GLN A 264 18.30 -16.51 -21.68
N TYR A 265 17.16 -17.09 -22.05
CA TYR A 265 17.07 -18.51 -22.42
C TYR A 265 17.66 -19.43 -21.36
N MET A 266 17.19 -19.30 -20.14
CA MET A 266 17.75 -20.02 -18.99
C MET A 266 16.81 -21.09 -18.44
N ILE A 267 17.37 -22.24 -18.09
CA ILE A 267 16.67 -23.29 -17.32
C ILE A 267 17.55 -23.67 -16.13
N LEU A 268 17.02 -23.63 -14.90
CA LEU A 268 17.73 -24.00 -13.67
C LEU A 268 19.10 -23.31 -13.54
N ASN A 269 19.17 -22.03 -13.77
CA ASN A 269 20.37 -21.18 -13.76
C ASN A 269 21.42 -21.50 -14.85
N LYS A 270 21.09 -22.29 -15.84
CA LYS A 270 21.96 -22.57 -16.98
C LYS A 270 21.43 -21.89 -18.23
N GLU A 271 22.32 -21.30 -19.00
CA GLU A 271 22.00 -20.63 -20.25
C GLU A 271 21.97 -21.63 -21.42
N TYR A 272 21.02 -21.46 -22.33
CA TYR A 272 20.80 -22.27 -23.52
C TYR A 272 20.68 -21.37 -24.75
N THR A 273 20.70 -21.93 -25.93
CA THR A 273 20.36 -21.21 -27.12
C THR A 273 18.84 -21.13 -27.31
N LYS A 274 18.37 -20.13 -28.06
CA LYS A 274 16.94 -19.95 -28.34
C LYS A 274 16.30 -21.18 -29.01
N GLU A 275 17.08 -21.91 -29.80
CA GLU A 275 16.64 -23.11 -30.51
C GLU A 275 16.38 -24.26 -29.56
N LEU A 276 17.14 -24.37 -28.49
CA LEU A 276 17.03 -25.46 -27.49
C LEU A 276 15.93 -25.21 -26.46
N LEU A 277 15.36 -24.03 -26.41
CA LEU A 277 14.26 -23.67 -25.50
C LEU A 277 12.87 -23.88 -26.13
N LYS A 278 12.79 -24.16 -27.39
CA LYS A 278 11.54 -24.50 -28.11
C LYS A 278 11.23 -25.99 -27.94
#